data_1b5ac1d0a5d6c3b8ece136ecb1edccbf
#
_entry.id   1b5ac1d0a5d6c3b8ece136ecb1edccbf
#
_cell.length_a   1.000
_cell.length_b   1.000
_cell.length_c   1.000
_cell.angle_alpha   90.00
_cell.angle_beta   90.00
_cell.angle_gamma   90.00
#
_symmetry.space_group_name_H-M   'P 1'
#
loop_
_entity.id
_entity.type
_entity.pdbx_description
1 polymer ?
#
loop_
_entity_poly.entity_id
_entity_poly.type
_entity_poly.pdbx_seq_one_letter_code
_entity_poly.pdbx_strand_id
1 'polypeptide(L)'
;MHKSLQNIRFSIKPQKEEGDRPVELARSISIHPLTYQELPYDPEYSHYAGRLTTEKLSNASPDEQYWKTKQEIILRHTGEHPYEISGPDALELLQRIFPRDISKVKKGRCSYQFACYHDGGIITDGLLLRIDENCYWFAQADGDMFSWYKANSEGLDVNINEPNVFVSQIQGPKSMELLDHLIDEKVAKEWNYFDWAEVTMAGEKVIVSRTGFTNELGWEIYFRPENNAEMLGDLILNEGSKMGMIITATPSFRGRRIEAGLLSAGQDFTNETNPFTVGLGRFVDLEKENFIGKKALENADKSCRSWGIRIVDGIAKKGRSIKLNDQFIGNITSSTWSPYQVCGVGIALLDTSEIGPGTVVDVECTDEKIHKAELCKLPMYDPEGEIVRGINKRIPTKAEPWVCLLYTSDAADEKYRG
;
A
#
# COMPACT_ATOMS: atom_id res chain seq x y z
N MET A 1 24.02 12.96 1.79
CA MET A 1 22.76 13.51 2.41
C MET A 1 22.67 14.98 2.05
N HIS A 2 21.57 15.40 1.46
CA HIS A 2 21.33 16.81 1.08
C HIS A 2 21.47 17.74 2.29
N LYS A 3 22.12 18.89 2.14
CA LYS A 3 22.45 19.80 3.27
C LYS A 3 21.22 20.24 4.06
N SER A 4 20.04 20.39 3.42
CA SER A 4 18.80 20.79 4.10
C SER A 4 18.27 19.71 5.06
N LEU A 5 18.62 18.42 4.86
CA LEU A 5 18.19 17.33 5.75
C LEU A 5 18.96 17.33 7.09
N GLN A 6 20.12 17.98 7.17
CA GLN A 6 20.92 18.05 8.40
C GLN A 6 20.23 18.84 9.51
N ASN A 7 19.25 19.68 9.16
CA ASN A 7 18.53 20.57 10.09
C ASN A 7 17.10 20.09 10.40
N ILE A 8 16.67 18.94 9.90
CA ILE A 8 15.36 18.41 10.25
C ILE A 8 15.35 18.06 11.74
N ARG A 9 14.60 18.84 12.51
CA ARG A 9 14.34 18.58 13.93
C ARG A 9 13.04 17.80 14.04
N PHE A 10 13.14 16.56 14.48
CA PHE A 10 11.98 15.77 14.84
C PHE A 10 11.40 16.31 16.14
N SER A 11 10.24 16.94 16.09
CA SER A 11 9.40 17.07 17.26
C SER A 11 8.35 15.95 17.21
N ILE A 12 8.66 14.82 17.81
CA ILE A 12 7.62 13.88 18.22
C ILE A 12 6.84 14.63 19.29
N LYS A 13 5.66 15.14 18.95
CA LYS A 13 4.73 15.65 19.98
C LYS A 13 4.19 14.41 20.67
N PRO A 14 4.54 14.18 21.95
CA PRO A 14 3.87 13.14 22.70
C PRO A 14 2.38 13.48 22.72
N GLN A 15 1.52 12.54 22.39
CA GLN A 15 0.11 12.67 22.71
C GLN A 15 0.07 12.80 24.24
N LYS A 16 -0.26 14.00 24.72
CA LYS A 16 -0.43 14.25 26.15
C LYS A 16 -1.76 13.66 26.57
N GLU A 17 -1.76 12.39 26.90
CA GLU A 17 -2.66 11.85 27.90
C GLU A 17 -1.92 11.88 29.25
N GLU A 18 -2.58 12.37 30.29
CA GLU A 18 -2.01 12.43 31.64
C GLU A 18 -1.59 11.03 32.06
N GLY A 19 -0.26 10.82 32.20
CA GLY A 19 0.30 9.56 32.66
C GLY A 19 1.22 8.83 31.69
N ASP A 20 1.31 9.24 30.43
CA ASP A 20 2.17 8.59 29.46
C ASP A 20 3.64 8.93 29.69
N ARG A 21 4.46 7.89 29.85
CA ARG A 21 5.92 8.02 29.82
C ARG A 21 6.36 8.33 28.40
N PRO A 22 7.38 9.22 28.21
CA PRO A 22 7.95 9.42 26.90
C PRO A 22 8.48 8.09 26.36
N VAL A 23 8.00 7.68 25.17
CA VAL A 23 8.53 6.51 24.48
C VAL A 23 9.86 6.92 23.87
N GLU A 24 10.96 6.43 24.40
CA GLU A 24 12.24 6.49 23.71
C GLU A 24 12.23 5.44 22.59
N LEU A 25 12.33 5.88 21.34
CA LEU A 25 12.50 4.98 20.22
C LEU A 25 13.90 4.37 20.31
N ALA A 26 13.96 3.07 20.59
CA ALA A 26 15.20 2.31 20.68
C ALA A 26 15.93 2.15 19.33
N ARG A 27 15.30 2.57 18.22
CA ARG A 27 15.85 2.48 16.85
C ARG A 27 15.87 3.87 16.22
N SER A 28 16.93 4.14 15.45
CA SER A 28 17.01 5.35 14.64
C SER A 28 15.98 5.30 13.50
N ILE A 29 15.36 6.43 13.21
CA ILE A 29 14.47 6.58 12.06
C ILE A 29 15.32 6.97 10.87
N SER A 30 15.21 6.23 9.76
CA SER A 30 15.86 6.57 8.50
C SER A 30 15.06 7.61 7.73
N ILE A 31 15.77 8.53 7.08
CA ILE A 31 15.19 9.61 6.28
C ILE A 31 15.45 9.30 4.82
N HIS A 32 14.41 9.35 3.99
CA HIS A 32 14.53 9.19 2.54
C HIS A 32 15.47 10.29 1.97
N PRO A 33 16.45 9.96 1.12
CA PRO A 33 17.42 10.94 0.62
C PRO A 33 16.78 12.10 -0.16
N LEU A 34 15.56 11.92 -0.67
CA LEU A 34 14.81 12.94 -1.41
C LEU A 34 13.82 13.74 -0.54
N THR A 35 13.76 13.52 0.77
CA THR A 35 12.86 14.27 1.68
C THR A 35 13.06 15.81 1.58
N TYR A 36 14.25 16.27 1.14
CA TYR A 36 14.49 17.70 0.91
C TYR A 36 13.55 18.34 -0.11
N GLN A 37 13.00 17.53 -1.06
CA GLN A 37 12.04 18.00 -2.07
C GLN A 37 10.67 18.33 -1.47
N GLU A 38 10.37 17.79 -0.30
CA GLU A 38 9.13 18.03 0.44
C GLU A 38 9.18 19.26 1.33
N LEU A 39 10.39 19.66 1.77
CA LEU A 39 10.59 20.77 2.73
C LEU A 39 9.97 22.11 2.31
N PRO A 40 9.92 22.49 1.01
CA PRO A 40 9.27 23.74 0.59
C PRO A 40 7.76 23.77 0.85
N TYR A 41 7.14 22.63 1.16
CA TYR A 41 5.69 22.46 1.26
C TYR A 41 5.21 22.23 2.69
N ASP A 42 5.93 22.70 3.70
CA ASP A 42 5.59 22.62 5.12
C ASP A 42 5.14 21.20 5.55
N PRO A 43 6.02 20.20 5.44
CA PRO A 43 5.65 18.80 5.63
C PRO A 43 5.36 18.47 7.10
N GLU A 44 4.32 17.65 7.32
CA GLU A 44 4.12 16.89 8.55
C GLU A 44 4.53 15.45 8.32
N TYR A 45 5.28 14.87 9.26
CA TYR A 45 5.82 13.52 9.14
C TYR A 45 5.27 12.57 10.21
N SER A 46 5.22 11.29 9.86
CA SER A 46 5.01 10.19 10.77
C SER A 46 6.09 9.12 10.61
N HIS A 47 5.98 8.05 11.37
CA HIS A 47 6.87 6.89 11.31
C HIS A 47 6.16 5.72 10.62
N TYR A 48 6.87 5.04 9.70
CA TYR A 48 6.42 3.85 9.01
C TYR A 48 7.61 2.96 8.65
N ALA A 49 7.58 1.68 9.03
CA ALA A 49 8.62 0.69 8.73
C ALA A 49 10.07 1.12 9.10
N GLY A 50 10.24 1.85 10.20
CA GLY A 50 11.55 2.39 10.61
C GLY A 50 11.99 3.63 9.83
N ARG A 51 11.12 4.22 9.02
CA ARG A 51 11.39 5.36 8.15
C ARG A 51 10.45 6.53 8.40
N LEU A 52 10.94 7.71 8.05
CA LEU A 52 10.12 8.91 8.01
C LEU A 52 9.20 8.86 6.79
N THR A 53 7.91 9.07 6.97
CA THR A 53 6.92 9.18 5.89
C THR A 53 6.10 10.44 6.01
N THR A 54 5.70 11.00 4.87
CA THR A 54 5.01 12.29 4.79
C THR A 54 3.51 12.12 4.96
N GLU A 55 2.95 12.75 5.99
CA GLU A 55 1.50 12.73 6.27
C GLU A 55 0.78 13.91 5.65
N LYS A 56 1.46 15.05 5.47
CA LYS A 56 0.83 16.25 4.91
C LYS A 56 1.84 17.11 4.17
N LEU A 57 1.38 17.75 3.11
CA LEU A 57 2.07 18.80 2.36
C LEU A 57 1.10 19.93 2.05
N SER A 58 1.60 21.16 2.00
CA SER A 58 0.80 22.36 1.71
C SER A 58 0.68 22.70 0.23
N ASN A 59 1.32 21.93 -0.66
CA ASN A 59 1.39 22.23 -2.11
C ASN A 59 0.07 21.99 -2.86
N ALA A 60 -0.81 21.17 -2.33
CA ALA A 60 -2.12 20.87 -2.91
C ALA A 60 -3.06 20.29 -1.83
N SER A 61 -4.34 20.51 -1.97
CA SER A 61 -5.35 19.89 -1.10
C SER A 61 -5.37 18.35 -1.29
N PRO A 62 -5.84 17.58 -0.30
CA PRO A 62 -6.01 16.12 -0.46
C PRO A 62 -6.85 15.73 -1.67
N ASP A 63 -7.87 16.51 -2.00
CA ASP A 63 -8.73 16.30 -3.17
C ASP A 63 -7.96 16.52 -4.48
N GLU A 64 -7.18 17.59 -4.57
CA GLU A 64 -6.31 17.85 -5.74
C GLU A 64 -5.27 16.76 -5.90
N GLN A 65 -4.60 16.31 -4.82
CA GLN A 65 -3.64 15.21 -4.86
C GLN A 65 -4.29 13.91 -5.34
N TYR A 66 -5.54 13.63 -4.90
CA TYR A 66 -6.31 12.47 -5.35
C TYR A 66 -6.57 12.54 -6.87
N TRP A 67 -7.09 13.68 -7.37
CA TRP A 67 -7.37 13.84 -8.79
C TRP A 67 -6.11 13.83 -9.66
N LYS A 68 -5.00 14.36 -9.17
CA LYS A 68 -3.69 14.26 -9.84
C LYS A 68 -3.27 12.81 -10.02
N THR A 69 -3.49 11.96 -9.02
CA THR A 69 -3.20 10.51 -9.11
C THR A 69 -4.04 9.84 -10.21
N LYS A 70 -5.31 10.25 -10.38
CA LYS A 70 -6.20 9.68 -11.40
C LYS A 70 -6.04 10.25 -12.81
N GLN A 71 -5.54 11.46 -12.93
CA GLN A 71 -5.56 12.19 -14.20
C GLN A 71 -4.18 12.48 -14.78
N GLU A 72 -3.17 12.56 -13.93
CA GLU A 72 -1.83 12.98 -14.33
C GLU A 72 -0.75 12.07 -13.75
N ILE A 73 0.14 12.62 -12.93
CA ILE A 73 1.22 11.90 -12.25
C ILE A 73 1.38 12.47 -10.85
N ILE A 74 1.68 11.59 -9.92
CA ILE A 74 2.18 11.99 -8.60
C ILE A 74 3.54 11.36 -8.34
N LEU A 75 4.36 12.05 -7.54
CA LEU A 75 5.58 11.55 -6.94
C LEU A 75 5.36 11.36 -5.44
N ARG A 76 5.77 10.22 -4.91
CA ARG A 76 5.78 9.97 -3.47
C ARG A 76 7.06 9.28 -3.06
N HIS A 77 7.70 9.79 -2.02
CA HIS A 77 8.77 9.11 -1.32
C HIS A 77 8.15 8.22 -0.25
N THR A 78 8.41 6.92 -0.36
CA THR A 78 7.70 5.91 0.43
C THR A 78 8.56 5.36 1.56
N GLY A 79 7.89 4.71 2.52
CA GLY A 79 8.54 4.14 3.69
C GLY A 79 8.85 2.65 3.59
N GLU A 80 8.55 1.99 2.44
CA GLU A 80 8.84 0.57 2.27
C GLU A 80 10.33 0.31 2.53
N HIS A 81 10.60 -0.75 3.31
CA HIS A 81 11.93 -1.06 3.79
C HIS A 81 12.42 -2.38 3.19
N PRO A 82 13.25 -2.35 2.11
CA PRO A 82 13.82 -3.56 1.55
C PRO A 82 14.81 -4.22 2.52
N TYR A 83 14.64 -5.53 2.73
CA TYR A 83 15.63 -6.42 3.30
C TYR A 83 16.22 -7.28 2.19
N GLU A 84 17.54 -7.50 2.23
CA GLU A 84 18.22 -8.41 1.34
C GLU A 84 18.44 -9.74 2.03
N ILE A 85 18.03 -10.81 1.34
CA ILE A 85 18.25 -12.19 1.71
C ILE A 85 19.09 -12.82 0.59
N SER A 86 20.33 -13.17 0.90
CA SER A 86 21.28 -13.69 -0.09
C SER A 86 22.08 -14.87 0.45
N GLY A 87 22.61 -15.71 -0.45
CA GLY A 87 23.39 -16.89 -0.11
C GLY A 87 22.81 -18.18 -0.67
N PRO A 88 23.55 -19.29 -0.57
CA PRO A 88 23.15 -20.58 -1.13
C PRO A 88 21.75 -21.04 -0.67
N ASP A 89 21.40 -20.81 0.60
CA ASP A 89 20.16 -21.26 1.20
C ASP A 89 19.08 -20.16 1.29
N ALA A 90 19.26 -19.03 0.56
CA ALA A 90 18.31 -17.92 0.57
C ALA A 90 16.90 -18.35 0.14
N LEU A 91 16.80 -19.19 -0.91
CA LEU A 91 15.52 -19.73 -1.35
C LEU A 91 14.89 -20.61 -0.27
N GLU A 92 15.66 -21.46 0.42
CA GLU A 92 15.15 -22.31 1.48
C GLU A 92 14.57 -21.51 2.63
N LEU A 93 15.27 -20.47 3.08
CA LEU A 93 14.75 -19.57 4.13
C LEU A 93 13.44 -18.92 3.70
N LEU A 94 13.36 -18.38 2.46
CA LEU A 94 12.16 -17.74 1.96
C LEU A 94 11.00 -18.73 1.77
N GLN A 95 11.31 -19.97 1.35
CA GLN A 95 10.32 -21.05 1.29
C GLN A 95 9.79 -21.43 2.68
N ARG A 96 10.64 -21.38 3.71
CA ARG A 96 10.25 -21.64 5.11
C ARG A 96 9.31 -20.57 5.66
N ILE A 97 9.51 -19.31 5.27
CA ILE A 97 8.81 -18.14 5.84
C ILE A 97 7.51 -17.83 5.10
N PHE A 98 7.52 -17.80 3.77
CA PHE A 98 6.36 -17.35 3.01
C PHE A 98 5.40 -18.50 2.66
N PRO A 99 4.08 -18.33 2.81
CA PRO A 99 3.10 -19.36 2.45
C PRO A 99 3.04 -19.67 0.95
N ARG A 100 3.49 -18.75 0.11
CA ARG A 100 3.50 -18.92 -1.34
C ARG A 100 4.80 -19.57 -1.81
N ASP A 101 4.75 -20.34 -2.90
CA ASP A 101 5.93 -20.98 -3.48
C ASP A 101 6.86 -19.95 -4.15
N ILE A 102 8.00 -19.67 -3.51
CA ILE A 102 9.00 -18.70 -3.95
C ILE A 102 9.82 -19.22 -5.13
N SER A 103 9.93 -20.54 -5.33
CA SER A 103 10.68 -21.10 -6.46
C SER A 103 10.13 -20.66 -7.83
N LYS A 104 8.85 -20.28 -7.86
CA LYS A 104 8.16 -19.77 -9.06
C LYS A 104 8.48 -18.31 -9.38
N VAL A 105 9.14 -17.57 -8.46
CA VAL A 105 9.51 -16.16 -8.67
C VAL A 105 10.74 -16.10 -9.56
N LYS A 106 10.60 -15.56 -10.76
CA LYS A 106 11.68 -15.42 -11.74
C LYS A 106 12.41 -14.08 -11.58
N LYS A 107 13.68 -14.00 -11.96
CA LYS A 107 14.40 -12.73 -12.14
C LYS A 107 13.63 -11.86 -13.15
N GLY A 108 13.50 -10.56 -12.88
CA GLY A 108 12.68 -9.63 -13.66
C GLY A 108 11.20 -9.61 -13.28
N ARG A 109 10.78 -10.41 -12.27
CA ARG A 109 9.40 -10.42 -11.75
C ARG A 109 9.38 -10.14 -10.27
N CYS A 110 8.45 -9.28 -9.84
CA CYS A 110 8.08 -9.13 -8.44
C CYS A 110 7.00 -10.15 -8.06
N SER A 111 6.86 -10.39 -6.77
CA SER A 111 5.78 -11.20 -6.23
C SER A 111 5.29 -10.62 -4.91
N TYR A 112 3.98 -10.39 -4.79
CA TYR A 112 3.38 -10.03 -3.52
C TYR A 112 3.48 -11.21 -2.56
N GLN A 113 3.98 -10.95 -1.37
CA GLN A 113 4.18 -11.92 -0.31
C GLN A 113 3.72 -11.34 1.03
N PHE A 114 3.38 -12.23 1.94
CA PHE A 114 3.23 -11.94 3.36
C PHE A 114 3.80 -13.09 4.18
N ALA A 115 4.23 -12.80 5.39
CA ALA A 115 4.70 -13.80 6.34
C ALA A 115 3.65 -14.04 7.42
N CYS A 116 3.61 -15.27 7.95
CA CYS A 116 2.72 -15.62 9.05
C CYS A 116 3.52 -16.09 10.27
N TYR A 117 2.93 -15.92 11.44
CA TYR A 117 3.34 -16.62 12.67
C TYR A 117 2.92 -18.09 12.63
N HIS A 118 3.38 -18.86 13.61
CA HIS A 118 3.05 -20.29 13.73
C HIS A 118 1.56 -20.57 13.92
N ASP A 119 0.80 -19.63 14.47
CA ASP A 119 -0.64 -19.67 14.64
C ASP A 119 -1.44 -19.23 13.39
N GLY A 120 -0.73 -18.81 12.33
CA GLY A 120 -1.31 -18.36 11.06
C GLY A 120 -1.66 -16.88 10.99
N GLY A 121 -1.43 -16.11 12.06
CA GLY A 121 -1.58 -14.65 12.05
C GLY A 121 -0.55 -13.98 11.14
N ILE A 122 -0.95 -12.93 10.42
CA ILE A 122 -0.08 -12.24 9.47
C ILE A 122 0.90 -11.32 10.20
N ILE A 123 2.20 -11.44 9.91
CA ILE A 123 3.24 -10.55 10.45
C ILE A 123 3.23 -9.22 9.71
N THR A 124 3.45 -9.28 8.41
CA THR A 124 3.47 -8.15 7.47
C THR A 124 3.44 -8.67 6.04
N ASP A 125 3.23 -7.76 5.11
CA ASP A 125 3.27 -8.02 3.68
C ASP A 125 4.32 -7.17 2.97
N GLY A 126 4.52 -7.43 1.69
CA GLY A 126 5.46 -6.67 0.89
C GLY A 126 5.66 -7.25 -0.49
N LEU A 127 6.60 -6.66 -1.19
CA LEU A 127 6.96 -7.03 -2.54
C LEU A 127 8.31 -7.75 -2.54
N LEU A 128 8.33 -9.00 -3.02
CA LEU A 128 9.55 -9.78 -3.19
C LEU A 128 10.08 -9.61 -4.62
N LEU A 129 11.31 -9.15 -4.74
CA LEU A 129 12.07 -9.07 -5.99
C LEU A 129 13.17 -10.14 -5.97
N ARG A 130 13.25 -10.98 -7.00
CA ARG A 130 14.40 -11.85 -7.17
C ARG A 130 15.49 -11.10 -7.94
N ILE A 131 16.47 -10.57 -7.22
CA ILE A 131 17.52 -9.72 -7.76
C ILE A 131 18.51 -10.56 -8.57
N ASP A 132 18.91 -11.73 -8.02
CA ASP A 132 19.78 -12.67 -8.71
C ASP A 132 19.42 -14.12 -8.34
N GLU A 133 20.21 -15.09 -8.77
CA GLU A 133 19.94 -16.52 -8.54
C GLU A 133 19.70 -16.81 -7.06
N ASN A 134 20.57 -16.32 -6.19
CA ASN A 134 20.52 -16.51 -4.74
C ASN A 134 20.47 -15.17 -3.98
N CYS A 135 19.82 -14.16 -4.55
CA CYS A 135 19.67 -12.84 -3.94
C CYS A 135 18.26 -12.32 -4.13
N TYR A 136 17.60 -11.97 -3.04
CA TYR A 136 16.23 -11.48 -3.01
C TYR A 136 16.12 -10.22 -2.18
N TRP A 137 15.29 -9.28 -2.62
CA TRP A 137 14.85 -8.15 -1.81
C TRP A 137 13.39 -8.33 -1.44
N PHE A 138 13.09 -8.16 -0.17
CA PHE A 138 11.72 -8.06 0.31
C PHE A 138 11.47 -6.62 0.78
N ALA A 139 10.80 -5.83 -0.07
CA ALA A 139 10.36 -4.48 0.27
C ALA A 139 9.10 -4.59 1.13
N GLN A 140 9.30 -4.62 2.45
CA GLN A 140 8.21 -4.80 3.41
C GLN A 140 7.44 -3.51 3.66
N ALA A 141 6.16 -3.68 4.03
CA ALA A 141 5.35 -2.71 4.72
C ALA A 141 5.79 -2.55 6.19
N ASP A 142 4.95 -1.99 7.04
CA ASP A 142 5.26 -1.89 8.48
C ASP A 142 5.33 -3.29 9.13
N GLY A 143 6.31 -3.51 10.00
CA GLY A 143 6.55 -4.78 10.66
C GLY A 143 8.03 -5.06 10.92
N ASP A 144 8.35 -6.16 11.62
CA ASP A 144 9.73 -6.56 11.96
C ASP A 144 10.11 -7.91 11.34
N MET A 145 10.38 -7.90 10.06
CA MET A 145 10.84 -9.10 9.35
C MET A 145 12.31 -9.41 9.60
N PHE A 146 13.14 -8.43 9.96
CA PHE A 146 14.56 -8.68 10.19
C PHE A 146 14.79 -9.70 11.30
N SER A 147 14.16 -9.48 12.46
CA SER A 147 14.24 -10.42 13.58
C SER A 147 13.64 -11.78 13.22
N TRP A 148 12.56 -11.78 12.43
CA TRP A 148 11.92 -13.02 11.98
C TRP A 148 12.83 -13.84 11.05
N TYR A 149 13.49 -13.20 10.08
CA TYR A 149 14.48 -13.85 9.23
C TYR A 149 15.64 -14.42 10.06
N LYS A 150 16.23 -13.62 10.96
CA LYS A 150 17.33 -14.06 11.82
C LYS A 150 16.95 -15.26 12.70
N ALA A 151 15.75 -15.24 13.31
CA ALA A 151 15.29 -16.32 14.17
C ALA A 151 15.06 -17.64 13.40
N ASN A 152 14.71 -17.55 12.11
CA ASN A 152 14.39 -18.73 11.30
C ASN A 152 15.51 -19.16 10.35
N SER A 153 16.68 -18.52 10.41
CA SER A 153 17.83 -18.84 9.56
C SER A 153 18.85 -19.80 10.19
N GLU A 154 18.58 -20.32 11.39
CA GLU A 154 19.50 -21.27 12.03
C GLU A 154 19.77 -22.49 11.15
N GLY A 155 21.06 -22.82 10.99
CA GLY A 155 21.53 -23.93 10.17
C GLY A 155 21.57 -23.66 8.67
N LEU A 156 21.25 -22.45 8.20
CA LEU A 156 21.27 -22.06 6.78
C LEU A 156 22.45 -21.14 6.46
N ASP A 157 23.03 -21.32 5.29
CA ASP A 157 24.08 -20.44 4.74
C ASP A 157 23.43 -19.24 4.02
N VAL A 158 23.01 -18.25 4.82
CA VAL A 158 22.33 -17.05 4.34
C VAL A 158 22.87 -15.78 4.98
N ASN A 159 22.92 -14.72 4.19
CA ASN A 159 23.14 -13.36 4.65
C ASN A 159 21.80 -12.61 4.65
N ILE A 160 21.50 -11.92 5.75
CA ILE A 160 20.31 -11.10 5.92
C ILE A 160 20.79 -9.70 6.26
N ASN A 161 20.52 -8.74 5.37
CA ASN A 161 21.02 -7.37 5.43
C ASN A 161 19.92 -6.35 5.20
N GLU A 162 20.16 -5.14 5.68
CA GLU A 162 19.43 -3.93 5.30
C GLU A 162 20.26 -3.19 4.24
N PRO A 163 19.90 -3.26 2.95
CA PRO A 163 20.76 -2.70 1.88
C PRO A 163 20.67 -1.17 1.79
N ASN A 164 19.96 -0.49 2.69
CA ASN A 164 19.74 0.96 2.69
C ASN A 164 19.19 1.50 1.36
N VAL A 165 18.35 0.70 0.72
CA VAL A 165 17.63 1.07 -0.49
C VAL A 165 16.38 1.85 -0.11
N PHE A 166 16.16 2.98 -0.78
CA PHE A 166 14.96 3.80 -0.61
C PHE A 166 14.09 3.74 -1.86
N VAL A 167 12.78 3.87 -1.67
CA VAL A 167 11.81 3.70 -2.75
C VAL A 167 11.03 4.99 -2.98
N SER A 168 10.93 5.42 -4.24
CA SER A 168 9.97 6.46 -4.64
C SER A 168 9.00 5.90 -5.66
N GLN A 169 7.76 6.36 -5.60
CA GLN A 169 6.70 5.96 -6.52
C GLN A 169 6.30 7.11 -7.43
N ILE A 170 6.25 6.85 -8.73
CA ILE A 170 5.57 7.69 -9.72
C ILE A 170 4.30 6.96 -10.16
N GLN A 171 3.13 7.55 -9.89
CA GLN A 171 1.84 6.90 -10.10
C GLN A 171 0.90 7.80 -10.89
N GLY A 172 0.08 7.21 -11.75
CA GLY A 172 -0.92 7.90 -12.54
C GLY A 172 -0.81 7.60 -14.04
N PRO A 173 -1.83 7.94 -14.84
CA PRO A 173 -1.95 7.51 -16.25
C PRO A 173 -0.82 7.99 -17.17
N LYS A 174 -0.15 9.10 -16.85
CA LYS A 174 0.98 9.62 -17.63
C LYS A 174 2.34 9.12 -17.12
N SER A 175 2.40 8.26 -16.09
CA SER A 175 3.64 7.80 -15.49
C SER A 175 4.53 6.98 -16.43
N MET A 176 3.92 6.29 -17.42
CA MET A 176 4.66 5.57 -18.45
C MET A 176 5.43 6.54 -19.39
N GLU A 177 4.77 7.62 -19.79
CA GLU A 177 5.41 8.66 -20.61
C GLU A 177 6.56 9.33 -19.85
N LEU A 178 6.37 9.63 -18.57
CA LEU A 178 7.45 10.17 -17.74
C LEU A 178 8.62 9.18 -17.63
N LEU A 179 8.37 7.90 -17.39
CA LEU A 179 9.45 6.91 -17.29
C LEU A 179 10.25 6.82 -18.61
N ASP A 180 9.58 6.84 -19.76
CA ASP A 180 10.23 6.85 -21.09
C ASP A 180 11.15 8.08 -21.29
N HIS A 181 10.90 9.20 -20.59
CA HIS A 181 11.79 10.37 -20.60
C HIS A 181 12.95 10.28 -19.60
N LEU A 182 12.82 9.46 -18.58
CA LEU A 182 13.80 9.36 -17.50
C LEU A 182 14.88 8.32 -17.76
N ILE A 183 14.58 7.27 -18.53
CA ILE A 183 15.47 6.12 -18.75
C ILE A 183 15.98 6.08 -20.20
N ASP A 184 17.18 5.54 -20.36
CA ASP A 184 17.79 5.39 -21.69
C ASP A 184 17.14 4.23 -22.49
N GLU A 185 16.65 3.20 -21.80
CA GLU A 185 15.98 2.04 -22.39
C GLU A 185 14.51 2.34 -22.70
N LYS A 186 14.01 1.87 -23.85
CA LYS A 186 12.58 2.00 -24.23
C LYS A 186 11.79 0.76 -23.86
N VAL A 187 11.72 0.45 -22.57
CA VAL A 187 11.14 -0.81 -22.10
C VAL A 187 9.71 -0.67 -21.54
N ALA A 188 9.25 0.54 -21.29
CA ALA A 188 8.00 0.78 -20.57
C ALA A 188 6.77 0.12 -21.21
N LYS A 189 6.70 0.01 -22.55
CA LYS A 189 5.56 -0.58 -23.26
C LYS A 189 5.50 -2.11 -23.19
N GLU A 190 6.63 -2.76 -22.95
CA GLU A 190 6.76 -4.22 -22.97
C GLU A 190 6.62 -4.83 -21.57
N TRP A 191 6.66 -4.00 -20.52
CA TRP A 191 6.58 -4.48 -19.14
C TRP A 191 5.15 -4.80 -18.75
N ASN A 192 4.99 -5.96 -18.13
CA ASN A 192 3.75 -6.32 -17.49
C ASN A 192 3.71 -5.81 -16.05
N TYR A 193 2.52 -5.69 -15.50
CA TYR A 193 2.35 -5.42 -14.08
C TYR A 193 3.09 -6.49 -13.25
N PHE A 194 3.87 -6.08 -12.28
CA PHE A 194 4.84 -6.87 -11.50
C PHE A 194 6.15 -7.23 -12.25
N ASP A 195 6.47 -6.65 -13.38
CA ASP A 195 7.82 -6.74 -13.94
C ASP A 195 8.75 -5.73 -13.26
N TRP A 196 10.04 -6.06 -13.18
CA TRP A 196 11.09 -5.14 -12.79
C TRP A 196 12.33 -5.33 -13.65
N ALA A 197 13.13 -4.28 -13.80
CA ALA A 197 14.46 -4.37 -14.41
C ALA A 197 15.41 -3.33 -13.81
N GLU A 198 16.71 -3.56 -14.04
CA GLU A 198 17.70 -2.53 -13.87
C GLU A 198 17.76 -1.71 -15.16
N VAL A 199 17.59 -0.41 -15.03
CA VAL A 199 17.60 0.55 -16.13
C VAL A 199 18.67 1.60 -15.92
N THR A 200 19.03 2.33 -16.99
CA THR A 200 19.95 3.46 -16.93
C THR A 200 19.15 4.76 -16.83
N MET A 201 19.40 5.54 -15.79
CA MET A 201 18.79 6.87 -15.58
C MET A 201 19.93 7.86 -15.30
N ALA A 202 20.10 8.87 -16.16
CA ALA A 202 21.20 9.84 -16.07
C ALA A 202 22.59 9.20 -15.92
N GLY A 203 22.83 8.09 -16.60
CA GLY A 203 24.09 7.35 -16.55
C GLY A 203 24.27 6.40 -15.37
N GLU A 204 23.32 6.36 -14.43
CA GLU A 204 23.34 5.46 -13.28
C GLU A 204 22.39 4.28 -13.43
N LYS A 205 22.76 3.13 -12.83
CA LYS A 205 21.93 1.94 -12.80
C LYS A 205 20.97 1.99 -11.61
N VAL A 206 19.66 1.97 -11.88
CA VAL A 206 18.60 1.92 -10.88
C VAL A 206 17.66 0.76 -11.15
N ILE A 207 17.10 0.18 -10.10
CA ILE A 207 16.00 -0.79 -10.26
C ILE A 207 14.68 -0.03 -10.36
N VAL A 208 13.87 -0.41 -11.34
CA VAL A 208 12.50 0.09 -11.51
C VAL A 208 11.56 -1.10 -11.58
N SER A 209 10.45 -1.07 -10.84
CA SER A 209 9.38 -2.06 -10.95
C SER A 209 8.08 -1.43 -11.40
N ARG A 210 7.28 -2.19 -12.17
CA ARG A 210 5.94 -1.79 -12.56
C ARG A 210 4.95 -2.22 -11.48
N THR A 211 5.00 -1.49 -10.37
CA THR A 211 4.23 -1.73 -9.15
C THR A 211 3.78 -0.40 -8.54
N GLY A 212 2.99 -0.45 -7.49
CA GLY A 212 2.54 0.72 -6.75
C GLY A 212 1.35 0.40 -5.85
N PHE A 213 1.01 1.33 -4.96
CA PHE A 213 -0.02 1.17 -3.94
C PHE A 213 -1.28 2.00 -4.21
N THR A 214 -1.64 2.17 -5.49
CA THR A 214 -2.77 3.03 -5.93
C THR A 214 -3.78 2.34 -6.83
N ASN A 215 -3.44 1.19 -7.40
CA ASN A 215 -4.14 0.57 -8.53
C ASN A 215 -4.26 1.48 -9.78
N GLU A 216 -3.45 2.53 -9.85
CA GLU A 216 -3.20 3.27 -11.08
C GLU A 216 -1.97 2.70 -11.79
N LEU A 217 -1.77 3.06 -13.06
CA LEU A 217 -0.51 2.79 -13.74
C LEU A 217 0.62 3.48 -12.99
N GLY A 218 1.74 2.78 -12.76
CA GLY A 218 2.80 3.37 -11.97
C GLY A 218 4.05 2.52 -11.87
N TRP A 219 5.05 3.13 -11.26
CA TRP A 219 6.40 2.61 -11.14
C TRP A 219 6.95 2.91 -9.76
N GLU A 220 7.77 1.97 -9.25
CA GLU A 220 8.59 2.14 -8.06
C GLU A 220 10.06 2.18 -8.47
N ILE A 221 10.78 3.19 -8.01
CA ILE A 221 12.19 3.44 -8.31
C ILE A 221 12.98 3.21 -7.03
N TYR A 222 13.95 2.31 -7.07
CA TYR A 222 14.73 1.87 -5.94
C TYR A 222 16.11 2.53 -5.98
N PHE A 223 16.35 3.46 -5.07
CA PHE A 223 17.64 4.17 -4.91
C PHE A 223 18.55 3.37 -4.00
N ARG A 224 19.66 2.88 -4.55
CA ARG A 224 20.72 2.20 -3.81
C ARG A 224 21.66 3.22 -3.16
N PRO A 225 22.46 2.81 -2.13
CA PRO A 225 23.43 3.70 -1.48
C PRO A 225 24.48 4.29 -2.43
N GLU A 226 24.85 3.55 -3.49
CA GLU A 226 25.80 3.98 -4.51
C GLU A 226 25.25 5.00 -5.50
N ASN A 227 23.91 5.14 -5.58
CA ASN A 227 23.30 6.08 -6.49
C ASN A 227 23.44 7.53 -5.98
N ASN A 228 23.65 8.45 -6.90
CA ASN A 228 23.49 9.87 -6.63
C ASN A 228 21.99 10.21 -6.57
N ALA A 229 21.36 9.90 -5.42
CA ALA A 229 19.92 10.06 -5.25
C ALA A 229 19.45 11.50 -5.48
N GLU A 230 20.27 12.52 -5.11
CA GLU A 230 19.95 13.94 -5.34
C GLU A 230 19.82 14.24 -6.83
N MET A 231 20.80 13.84 -7.65
CA MET A 231 20.78 14.04 -9.10
C MET A 231 19.58 13.33 -9.75
N LEU A 232 19.36 12.06 -9.38
CA LEU A 232 18.25 11.27 -9.90
C LEU A 232 16.88 11.83 -9.49
N GLY A 233 16.75 12.22 -8.22
CA GLY A 233 15.53 12.80 -7.68
C GLY A 233 15.19 14.15 -8.31
N ASP A 234 16.19 15.00 -8.52
CA ASP A 234 16.01 16.28 -9.20
C ASP A 234 15.63 16.11 -10.69
N LEU A 235 16.21 15.11 -11.37
CA LEU A 235 15.79 14.75 -12.73
C LEU A 235 14.32 14.34 -12.76
N ILE A 236 13.90 13.44 -11.85
CA ILE A 236 12.50 12.97 -11.78
C ILE A 236 11.56 14.15 -11.52
N LEU A 237 11.90 14.99 -10.54
CA LEU A 237 11.08 16.14 -10.18
C LEU A 237 10.99 17.16 -11.31
N ASN A 238 12.10 17.47 -11.98
CA ASN A 238 12.16 18.45 -13.07
C ASN A 238 11.38 17.98 -14.29
N GLU A 239 11.59 16.75 -14.75
CA GLU A 239 10.88 16.21 -15.91
C GLU A 239 9.39 15.98 -15.58
N GLY A 240 9.10 15.43 -14.43
CA GLY A 240 7.72 15.21 -13.99
C GLY A 240 6.92 16.50 -13.84
N SER A 241 7.53 17.57 -13.31
CA SER A 241 6.87 18.88 -13.14
C SER A 241 6.45 19.48 -14.49
N LYS A 242 7.23 19.28 -15.56
CA LYS A 242 6.86 19.71 -16.93
C LYS A 242 5.60 19.00 -17.43
N MET A 243 5.30 17.83 -16.89
CA MET A 243 4.14 17.01 -17.23
C MET A 243 2.99 17.16 -16.22
N GLY A 244 3.08 18.12 -15.30
CA GLY A 244 2.08 18.39 -14.26
C GLY A 244 2.16 17.51 -13.02
N MET A 245 3.26 16.79 -12.83
CA MET A 245 3.49 15.97 -11.62
C MET A 245 3.60 16.85 -10.38
N ILE A 246 3.04 16.37 -9.28
CA ILE A 246 3.21 16.96 -7.94
C ILE A 246 3.73 15.91 -6.97
N ILE A 247 4.42 16.35 -5.92
CA ILE A 247 4.75 15.51 -4.76
C ILE A 247 3.49 15.39 -3.90
N THR A 248 3.22 14.19 -3.38
CA THR A 248 2.03 13.90 -2.58
C THR A 248 2.35 13.28 -1.24
N ALA A 249 1.37 13.35 -0.34
CA ALA A 249 1.40 12.80 1.01
C ALA A 249 0.44 11.61 1.18
N THR A 250 0.46 10.99 2.35
CA THR A 250 -0.34 9.80 2.71
C THR A 250 -1.84 9.87 2.38
N PRO A 251 -2.57 11.01 2.57
CA PRO A 251 -4.01 11.04 2.34
C PRO A 251 -4.45 10.68 0.92
N SER A 252 -3.70 11.11 -0.11
CA SER A 252 -4.03 10.79 -1.51
C SER A 252 -3.92 9.29 -1.79
N PHE A 253 -2.87 8.65 -1.25
CA PHE A 253 -2.68 7.20 -1.33
C PHE A 253 -3.74 6.43 -0.56
N ARG A 254 -4.12 6.92 0.62
CA ARG A 254 -5.15 6.27 1.46
C ARG A 254 -6.46 6.11 0.70
N GLY A 255 -6.93 7.14 0.01
CA GLY A 255 -8.13 7.07 -0.81
C GLY A 255 -8.02 6.01 -1.89
N ARG A 256 -6.97 6.07 -2.67
CA ARG A 256 -6.76 5.18 -3.81
C ARG A 256 -6.61 3.71 -3.38
N ARG A 257 -5.78 3.42 -2.37
CA ARG A 257 -5.55 2.05 -1.90
C ARG A 257 -6.84 1.40 -1.35
N ILE A 258 -7.68 2.17 -0.62
CA ILE A 258 -8.95 1.68 -0.07
C ILE A 258 -9.91 1.32 -1.20
N GLU A 259 -10.08 2.20 -2.19
CA GLU A 259 -10.91 1.92 -3.36
C GLU A 259 -10.42 0.70 -4.13
N ALA A 260 -9.12 0.51 -4.19
CA ALA A 260 -8.46 -0.62 -4.85
C ALA A 260 -8.51 -1.92 -4.05
N GLY A 261 -8.89 -1.87 -2.77
CA GLY A 261 -8.85 -3.03 -1.89
C GLY A 261 -7.44 -3.46 -1.51
N LEU A 262 -6.46 -2.54 -1.58
CA LEU A 262 -5.10 -2.78 -1.12
C LEU A 262 -5.04 -2.60 0.39
N LEU A 263 -4.78 -3.69 1.08
CA LEU A 263 -4.77 -3.74 2.54
C LEU A 263 -3.51 -3.06 3.11
N SER A 264 -3.62 -2.53 4.30
CA SER A 264 -2.51 -1.92 5.04
C SER A 264 -2.23 -2.71 6.30
N ALA A 265 -0.98 -3.17 6.46
CA ALA A 265 -0.50 -3.83 7.65
C ALA A 265 -0.73 -2.97 8.91
N GLY A 266 -1.13 -3.59 10.01
CA GLY A 266 -1.46 -2.92 11.27
C GLY A 266 -2.79 -2.14 11.25
N GLN A 267 -3.48 -2.09 10.11
CA GLN A 267 -4.79 -1.45 9.98
C GLN A 267 -5.87 -2.45 9.55
N ASP A 268 -5.73 -3.03 8.34
CA ASP A 268 -6.73 -3.93 7.76
C ASP A 268 -6.47 -5.40 8.10
N PHE A 269 -5.27 -5.69 8.53
CA PHE A 269 -4.90 -6.97 9.13
C PHE A 269 -3.83 -6.77 10.21
N THR A 270 -3.77 -7.69 11.14
CA THR A 270 -2.82 -7.74 12.25
C THR A 270 -2.37 -9.19 12.48
N ASN A 271 -1.54 -9.42 13.49
CA ASN A 271 -1.16 -10.76 13.92
C ASN A 271 -2.34 -11.63 14.43
N GLU A 272 -3.50 -11.04 14.67
CA GLU A 272 -4.73 -11.76 15.05
C GLU A 272 -5.56 -12.18 13.84
N THR A 273 -5.18 -11.77 12.63
CA THR A 273 -5.88 -12.07 11.37
C THR A 273 -5.10 -13.08 10.54
N ASN A 274 -5.79 -14.13 10.07
CA ASN A 274 -5.21 -15.04 9.09
C ASN A 274 -5.48 -14.57 7.64
N PRO A 275 -4.72 -15.04 6.64
CA PRO A 275 -4.85 -14.60 5.26
C PRO A 275 -6.23 -14.82 4.64
N PHE A 276 -6.94 -15.88 5.02
CA PHE A 276 -8.26 -16.18 4.45
C PHE A 276 -9.28 -15.14 4.89
N THR A 277 -9.26 -14.78 6.18
CA THR A 277 -10.16 -13.77 6.77
C THR A 277 -10.15 -12.45 5.99
N VAL A 278 -8.98 -12.04 5.49
CA VAL A 278 -8.80 -10.75 4.79
C VAL A 278 -8.72 -10.88 3.27
N GLY A 279 -9.12 -12.04 2.71
CA GLY A 279 -9.19 -12.25 1.25
C GLY A 279 -7.85 -12.51 0.58
N LEU A 280 -6.78 -12.73 1.34
CA LEU A 280 -5.44 -13.06 0.83
C LEU A 280 -5.21 -14.57 0.65
N GLY A 281 -6.21 -15.40 0.90
CA GLY A 281 -6.10 -16.87 0.83
C GLY A 281 -5.61 -17.40 -0.51
N ARG A 282 -5.85 -16.69 -1.61
CA ARG A 282 -5.34 -17.05 -2.96
C ARG A 282 -3.81 -17.05 -3.05
N PHE A 283 -3.12 -16.47 -2.10
CA PHE A 283 -1.66 -16.42 -2.03
C PHE A 283 -1.08 -17.45 -1.07
N VAL A 284 -1.92 -18.27 -0.42
CA VAL A 284 -1.50 -19.40 0.43
C VAL A 284 -1.47 -20.67 -0.42
N ASP A 285 -0.30 -21.24 -0.58
CA ASP A 285 -0.10 -22.53 -1.28
C ASP A 285 -0.03 -23.65 -0.23
N LEU A 286 -1.18 -24.25 0.09
CA LEU A 286 -1.26 -25.36 1.05
C LEU A 286 -0.66 -26.67 0.52
N GLU A 287 -0.47 -26.79 -0.80
CA GLU A 287 0.20 -27.95 -1.42
C GLU A 287 1.73 -27.91 -1.23
N LYS A 288 2.28 -26.78 -0.90
CA LYS A 288 3.68 -26.62 -0.56
C LYS A 288 4.04 -27.50 0.63
N GLU A 289 5.19 -28.18 0.58
CA GLU A 289 5.58 -29.19 1.57
C GLU A 289 5.55 -28.65 3.00
N ASN A 290 6.19 -27.52 3.24
CA ASN A 290 6.20 -26.90 4.56
C ASN A 290 6.41 -25.37 4.48
N PHE A 291 5.85 -24.65 5.43
CA PHE A 291 6.13 -23.24 5.73
C PHE A 291 5.60 -22.90 7.13
N ILE A 292 6.10 -21.83 7.72
CA ILE A 292 5.67 -21.38 9.06
C ILE A 292 4.19 -20.99 9.03
N GLY A 293 3.40 -21.56 9.95
CA GLY A 293 1.95 -21.36 10.03
C GLY A 293 1.12 -22.33 9.19
N LYS A 294 1.72 -23.21 8.36
CA LYS A 294 0.99 -24.12 7.48
C LYS A 294 -0.10 -24.90 8.23
N LYS A 295 0.24 -25.59 9.32
CA LYS A 295 -0.71 -26.40 10.10
C LYS A 295 -1.89 -25.58 10.62
N ALA A 296 -1.64 -24.37 11.08
CA ALA A 296 -2.70 -23.46 11.53
C ALA A 296 -3.60 -23.05 10.37
N LEU A 297 -3.01 -22.70 9.23
CA LEU A 297 -3.75 -22.29 8.04
C LEU A 297 -4.52 -23.44 7.38
N GLU A 298 -4.05 -24.68 7.45
CA GLU A 298 -4.81 -25.86 7.02
C GLU A 298 -6.11 -26.01 7.79
N ASN A 299 -6.10 -25.74 9.10
CA ASN A 299 -7.24 -25.88 10.00
C ASN A 299 -8.07 -24.59 10.15
N ALA A 300 -7.62 -23.45 9.60
CA ALA A 300 -8.32 -22.18 9.70
C ALA A 300 -9.64 -22.19 8.91
N ASP A 301 -10.59 -21.38 9.35
CA ASP A 301 -11.72 -20.97 8.53
C ASP A 301 -11.22 -20.22 7.29
N LYS A 302 -11.61 -20.70 6.11
CA LYS A 302 -11.17 -20.16 4.82
C LYS A 302 -12.12 -19.12 4.25
N SER A 303 -13.14 -18.73 4.99
CA SER A 303 -14.08 -17.69 4.57
C SER A 303 -13.45 -16.30 4.66
N CYS A 304 -13.70 -15.50 3.62
CA CYS A 304 -13.35 -14.06 3.65
C CYS A 304 -14.41 -13.28 4.44
N ARG A 305 -13.97 -12.43 5.35
CA ARG A 305 -14.81 -11.55 6.18
C ARG A 305 -14.45 -10.08 6.02
N SER A 306 -13.49 -9.75 5.16
CA SER A 306 -13.09 -8.39 4.85
C SER A 306 -13.75 -7.91 3.57
N TRP A 307 -14.49 -6.81 3.64
CA TRP A 307 -15.25 -6.24 2.54
C TRP A 307 -15.02 -4.75 2.39
N GLY A 308 -15.25 -4.24 1.20
CA GLY A 308 -15.42 -2.81 1.01
C GLY A 308 -16.71 -2.31 1.65
N ILE A 309 -16.74 -1.03 1.99
CA ILE A 309 -17.94 -0.37 2.50
C ILE A 309 -18.05 1.03 1.89
N ARG A 310 -19.25 1.39 1.41
CA ARG A 310 -19.59 2.73 0.91
C ARG A 310 -20.62 3.38 1.81
N ILE A 311 -20.36 4.61 2.19
CA ILE A 311 -21.19 5.41 3.10
C ILE A 311 -21.77 6.59 2.32
N VAL A 312 -23.07 6.79 2.37
CA VAL A 312 -23.77 7.77 1.52
C VAL A 312 -23.30 9.21 1.81
N ASP A 313 -23.42 9.68 3.03
CA ASP A 313 -23.19 11.08 3.40
C ASP A 313 -22.24 11.22 4.60
N GLY A 314 -21.14 10.44 4.62
CA GLY A 314 -20.23 10.47 5.76
C GLY A 314 -18.93 9.73 5.49
N ILE A 315 -17.99 9.86 6.40
CA ILE A 315 -16.76 9.07 6.46
C ILE A 315 -16.84 8.25 7.73
N ALA A 316 -16.80 6.92 7.62
CA ALA A 316 -16.85 6.06 8.78
C ALA A 316 -15.66 6.34 9.71
N LYS A 317 -15.90 6.29 11.01
CA LYS A 317 -14.84 6.49 12.00
C LYS A 317 -14.07 5.18 12.19
N LYS A 318 -12.77 5.21 11.90
CA LYS A 318 -11.88 4.05 12.02
C LYS A 318 -11.96 3.44 13.43
N GLY A 319 -11.99 2.11 13.51
CA GLY A 319 -12.07 1.34 14.76
C GLY A 319 -13.47 1.26 15.36
N ARG A 320 -14.47 1.93 14.75
CA ARG A 320 -15.85 1.88 15.25
C ARG A 320 -16.61 0.68 14.72
N SER A 321 -17.62 0.27 15.51
CA SER A 321 -18.46 -0.88 15.24
C SER A 321 -19.37 -0.69 14.03
N ILE A 322 -19.52 -1.78 13.31
CA ILE A 322 -20.55 -1.96 12.28
C ILE A 322 -21.72 -2.69 12.92
N LYS A 323 -22.94 -2.24 12.67
CA LYS A 323 -24.15 -2.86 13.21
C LYS A 323 -25.12 -3.24 12.10
N LEU A 324 -25.80 -4.36 12.31
CA LEU A 324 -26.95 -4.77 11.51
C LEU A 324 -28.12 -5.06 12.48
N ASN A 325 -29.24 -4.34 12.31
CA ASN A 325 -30.38 -4.43 13.22
C ASN A 325 -29.99 -4.27 14.71
N ASP A 326 -29.20 -3.24 15.00
CA ASP A 326 -28.61 -2.93 16.32
C ASP A 326 -27.61 -3.98 16.88
N GLN A 327 -27.38 -5.06 16.18
CA GLN A 327 -26.39 -6.07 16.58
C GLN A 327 -25.02 -5.73 16.01
N PHE A 328 -23.99 -5.83 16.86
CA PHE A 328 -22.61 -5.72 16.43
C PHE A 328 -22.24 -6.88 15.51
N ILE A 329 -21.59 -6.55 14.37
CA ILE A 329 -21.17 -7.54 13.36
C ILE A 329 -19.72 -7.37 12.90
N GLY A 330 -18.97 -6.38 13.39
CA GLY A 330 -17.59 -6.15 13.02
C GLY A 330 -17.18 -4.69 13.17
N ASN A 331 -16.01 -4.34 12.61
CA ASN A 331 -15.41 -3.01 12.76
C ASN A 331 -14.94 -2.43 11.42
N ILE A 332 -14.84 -1.09 11.37
CA ILE A 332 -14.17 -0.35 10.30
C ILE A 332 -12.67 -0.38 10.55
N THR A 333 -11.89 -0.91 9.62
CA THR A 333 -10.43 -0.95 9.69
C THR A 333 -9.78 0.24 9.00
N SER A 334 -10.33 0.67 7.88
CA SER A 334 -9.85 1.84 7.12
C SER A 334 -11.02 2.60 6.53
N SER A 335 -10.90 3.93 6.44
CA SER A 335 -11.93 4.78 5.83
C SER A 335 -11.38 6.11 5.36
N THR A 336 -12.03 6.69 4.36
CA THR A 336 -11.78 8.02 3.82
C THR A 336 -12.94 8.48 2.94
N TRP A 337 -12.85 9.70 2.40
CA TRP A 337 -13.73 10.18 1.34
C TRP A 337 -13.20 9.78 -0.04
N SER A 338 -14.06 9.37 -0.95
CA SER A 338 -13.74 9.16 -2.38
C SER A 338 -14.27 10.34 -3.20
N PRO A 339 -13.39 11.22 -3.69
CA PRO A 339 -13.79 12.29 -4.60
C PRO A 339 -14.36 11.80 -5.92
N TYR A 340 -13.92 10.64 -6.40
CA TYR A 340 -14.44 10.03 -7.62
C TYR A 340 -15.84 9.44 -7.46
N GLN A 341 -16.06 8.65 -6.41
CA GLN A 341 -17.35 8.01 -6.14
C GLN A 341 -18.34 8.93 -5.39
N VAL A 342 -17.87 10.08 -4.92
CA VAL A 342 -18.63 11.09 -4.13
C VAL A 342 -19.34 10.45 -2.93
N CYS A 343 -18.61 9.61 -2.20
CA CYS A 343 -19.11 8.93 -1.01
C CYS A 343 -17.98 8.60 -0.06
N GLY A 344 -18.28 8.29 1.19
CA GLY A 344 -17.32 7.65 2.07
C GLY A 344 -17.00 6.25 1.58
N VAL A 345 -15.72 5.87 1.64
CA VAL A 345 -15.25 4.52 1.33
C VAL A 345 -14.43 3.97 2.48
N GLY A 346 -14.48 2.67 2.68
CA GLY A 346 -13.74 2.03 3.75
C GLY A 346 -13.53 0.54 3.52
N ILE A 347 -12.80 -0.06 4.46
CA ILE A 347 -12.66 -1.51 4.59
C ILE A 347 -13.28 -1.91 5.92
N ALA A 348 -14.13 -2.92 5.87
CA ALA A 348 -14.83 -3.51 7.00
C ALA A 348 -14.28 -4.91 7.26
N LEU A 349 -14.02 -5.24 8.51
CA LEU A 349 -13.72 -6.60 8.95
C LEU A 349 -14.88 -7.09 9.82
N LEU A 350 -15.56 -8.13 9.35
CA LEU A 350 -16.73 -8.70 10.01
C LEU A 350 -16.36 -9.91 10.90
N ASP A 351 -17.15 -10.14 11.93
CA ASP A 351 -17.00 -11.29 12.82
C ASP A 351 -17.63 -12.57 12.24
N THR A 352 -18.44 -12.43 11.18
CA THR A 352 -19.12 -13.54 10.51
C THR A 352 -18.92 -13.50 9.00
N SER A 353 -18.94 -14.67 8.38
CA SER A 353 -18.93 -14.85 6.93
C SER A 353 -20.34 -14.94 6.29
N GLU A 354 -21.38 -14.93 7.13
CA GLU A 354 -22.79 -15.01 6.64
C GLU A 354 -23.28 -13.68 6.05
N ILE A 355 -22.58 -12.59 6.35
CA ILE A 355 -22.90 -11.24 5.90
C ILE A 355 -21.84 -10.79 4.90
N GLY A 356 -22.26 -10.17 3.79
CA GLY A 356 -21.35 -9.76 2.73
C GLY A 356 -21.93 -8.67 1.82
N PRO A 357 -21.35 -8.48 0.63
CA PRO A 357 -21.69 -7.43 -0.32
C PRO A 357 -23.19 -7.34 -0.63
N GLY A 358 -23.71 -6.11 -0.70
CA GLY A 358 -25.13 -5.80 -0.88
C GLY A 358 -25.89 -5.66 0.43
N THR A 359 -25.28 -5.96 1.58
CA THR A 359 -25.92 -5.76 2.88
C THR A 359 -25.78 -4.30 3.31
N VAL A 360 -26.89 -3.72 3.75
CA VAL A 360 -26.92 -2.37 4.32
C VAL A 360 -26.79 -2.45 5.83
N VAL A 361 -25.86 -1.67 6.36
CA VAL A 361 -25.45 -1.65 7.75
C VAL A 361 -25.44 -0.23 8.32
N ASP A 362 -25.34 -0.12 9.62
CA ASP A 362 -25.19 1.12 10.36
C ASP A 362 -23.74 1.31 10.80
N VAL A 363 -23.18 2.52 10.56
CA VAL A 363 -21.80 2.88 10.94
C VAL A 363 -21.75 4.26 11.58
N GLU A 364 -20.94 4.40 12.62
CA GLU A 364 -20.62 5.71 13.20
C GLU A 364 -19.62 6.45 12.32
N CYS A 365 -19.92 7.68 11.94
CA CYS A 365 -19.09 8.52 11.10
C CYS A 365 -18.32 9.58 11.90
N THR A 366 -17.42 10.29 11.21
CA THR A 366 -16.56 11.33 11.81
C THR A 366 -17.34 12.54 12.30
N ASP A 367 -18.57 12.73 11.86
CA ASP A 367 -19.52 13.74 12.34
C ASP A 367 -20.29 13.29 13.61
N GLU A 368 -19.89 12.18 14.25
CA GLU A 368 -20.49 11.58 15.44
C GLU A 368 -21.95 11.10 15.24
N LYS A 369 -22.37 10.91 13.98
CA LYS A 369 -23.69 10.37 13.65
C LYS A 369 -23.59 8.96 13.10
N ILE A 370 -24.72 8.26 13.16
CA ILE A 370 -24.89 6.97 12.52
C ILE A 370 -25.39 7.19 11.09
N HIS A 371 -24.66 6.63 10.14
CA HIS A 371 -25.03 6.67 8.73
C HIS A 371 -25.27 5.27 8.20
N LYS A 372 -26.13 5.16 7.18
CA LYS A 372 -26.28 3.93 6.42
C LYS A 372 -25.11 3.75 5.49
N ALA A 373 -24.66 2.52 5.40
CA ALA A 373 -23.54 2.10 4.54
C ALA A 373 -23.87 0.76 3.88
N GLU A 374 -23.31 0.53 2.71
CA GLU A 374 -23.48 -0.71 1.95
C GLU A 374 -22.14 -1.46 1.87
N LEU A 375 -22.14 -2.72 2.26
CA LEU A 375 -21.01 -3.61 2.05
C LEU A 375 -20.85 -3.90 0.55
N CYS A 376 -19.61 -3.88 0.05
CA CYS A 376 -19.34 -4.11 -1.36
C CYS A 376 -18.08 -4.97 -1.56
N LYS A 377 -17.90 -5.49 -2.77
CA LYS A 377 -16.65 -6.20 -3.13
C LYS A 377 -15.47 -5.22 -3.23
N LEU A 378 -14.28 -5.75 -3.04
CA LEU A 378 -13.01 -5.10 -3.30
C LEU A 378 -12.34 -5.76 -4.53
N PRO A 379 -11.74 -4.98 -5.42
CA PRO A 379 -11.73 -3.51 -5.53
C PRO A 379 -13.12 -2.89 -5.71
N MET A 380 -13.31 -1.64 -5.27
CA MET A 380 -14.59 -0.93 -5.43
C MET A 380 -14.83 -0.46 -6.86
N TYR A 381 -13.79 -0.31 -7.66
CA TYR A 381 -13.83 -0.07 -9.10
C TYR A 381 -12.64 -0.78 -9.75
N ASP A 382 -12.68 -0.97 -11.07
CA ASP A 382 -11.68 -1.71 -11.84
C ASP A 382 -11.38 -3.11 -11.24
N PRO A 383 -12.42 -3.95 -11.03
CA PRO A 383 -12.28 -5.24 -10.35
C PRO A 383 -11.32 -6.19 -11.07
N GLU A 384 -11.16 -6.03 -12.37
CA GLU A 384 -10.24 -6.81 -13.18
C GLU A 384 -8.82 -6.26 -13.20
N GLY A 385 -8.57 -5.08 -12.60
CA GLY A 385 -7.25 -4.43 -12.56
C GLY A 385 -6.73 -4.03 -13.95
N GLU A 386 -7.61 -3.60 -14.84
CA GLU A 386 -7.25 -3.22 -16.23
C GLU A 386 -6.47 -1.90 -16.27
N ILE A 387 -6.75 -0.97 -15.33
CA ILE A 387 -6.07 0.33 -15.25
C ILE A 387 -4.59 0.12 -14.90
N VAL A 388 -4.29 -0.59 -13.83
CA VAL A 388 -2.91 -0.82 -13.38
C VAL A 388 -2.11 -1.62 -14.41
N ARG A 389 -2.78 -2.47 -15.20
CA ARG A 389 -2.16 -3.20 -16.32
C ARG A 389 -2.04 -2.38 -17.60
N GLY A 390 -2.59 -1.16 -17.64
CA GLY A 390 -2.56 -0.29 -18.81
C GLY A 390 -3.43 -0.77 -19.97
N ILE A 391 -4.38 -1.66 -19.70
CA ILE A 391 -5.39 -2.16 -20.65
C ILE A 391 -6.48 -1.10 -20.79
N ASN A 392 -7.08 -0.69 -19.68
CA ASN A 392 -8.01 0.41 -19.63
C ASN A 392 -7.22 1.73 -19.49
N LYS A 393 -7.27 2.56 -20.53
CA LYS A 393 -6.55 3.85 -20.59
C LYS A 393 -7.49 5.04 -20.37
N ARG A 394 -8.71 4.79 -19.91
CA ARG A 394 -9.67 5.87 -19.65
C ARG A 394 -9.19 6.72 -18.49
N ILE A 395 -9.06 8.02 -18.73
CA ILE A 395 -8.77 9.02 -17.71
C ILE A 395 -10.10 9.71 -17.36
N PRO A 396 -10.60 9.57 -16.12
CA PRO A 396 -11.85 10.20 -15.72
C PRO A 396 -11.67 11.72 -15.61
N THR A 397 -12.53 12.49 -16.26
CA THR A 397 -12.49 13.96 -16.24
C THR A 397 -13.39 14.57 -15.16
N LYS A 398 -14.25 13.78 -14.54
CA LYS A 398 -15.19 14.18 -13.47
C LYS A 398 -15.49 13.01 -12.55
N ALA A 399 -16.07 13.32 -11.42
CA ALA A 399 -16.62 12.35 -10.50
C ALA A 399 -17.72 11.50 -11.17
N GLU A 400 -17.83 10.26 -10.74
CA GLU A 400 -18.89 9.32 -11.08
C GLU A 400 -19.54 8.87 -9.75
N PRO A 401 -20.55 9.60 -9.27
CA PRO A 401 -21.16 9.33 -7.98
C PRO A 401 -21.69 7.91 -7.89
N TRP A 402 -21.35 7.23 -6.81
CA TRP A 402 -21.98 5.96 -6.49
C TRP A 402 -23.41 6.18 -6.05
N VAL A 403 -24.33 5.37 -6.56
CA VAL A 403 -25.74 5.39 -6.21
C VAL A 403 -26.05 4.19 -5.33
N CYS A 404 -26.45 4.45 -4.08
CA CYS A 404 -26.86 3.41 -3.15
C CYS A 404 -28.19 2.77 -3.60
N LEU A 405 -28.26 1.44 -3.57
CA LEU A 405 -29.47 0.70 -3.92
C LEU A 405 -30.68 1.04 -3.04
N LEU A 406 -30.46 1.51 -1.80
CA LEU A 406 -31.52 1.98 -0.92
C LEU A 406 -32.32 3.16 -1.49
N TYR A 407 -31.71 3.99 -2.34
CA TYR A 407 -32.35 5.18 -2.90
C TYR A 407 -32.97 4.92 -4.28
N THR A 408 -32.82 3.72 -4.84
CA THR A 408 -33.39 3.38 -6.16
C THR A 408 -34.83 2.87 -6.06
N SER A 409 -35.32 2.46 -4.87
CA SER A 409 -36.69 1.96 -4.69
C SER A 409 -37.71 3.03 -4.30
N ASP A 410 -37.34 4.12 -3.62
CA ASP A 410 -38.28 5.11 -3.10
C ASP A 410 -38.07 6.55 -3.57
N ALA A 411 -36.88 6.93 -4.03
CA ALA A 411 -36.55 8.31 -4.40
C ALA A 411 -36.48 8.56 -5.93
N ALA A 412 -36.51 7.54 -6.75
CA ALA A 412 -36.57 7.70 -8.21
C ALA A 412 -37.91 8.28 -8.69
N ASP A 413 -38.97 8.16 -7.91
CA ASP A 413 -40.31 8.65 -8.27
C ASP A 413 -40.54 10.13 -7.93
N GLU A 414 -39.80 10.71 -6.99
CA GLU A 414 -40.03 12.13 -6.61
C GLU A 414 -39.10 13.14 -7.32
N LYS A 415 -37.92 12.77 -7.74
CA LYS A 415 -36.95 13.70 -8.35
C LYS A 415 -37.11 13.90 -9.86
N TYR A 416 -37.94 13.09 -10.53
CA TYR A 416 -38.27 13.24 -11.95
C TYR A 416 -39.70 13.70 -12.25
N ARG A 417 -40.44 14.14 -11.23
CA ARG A 417 -41.80 14.74 -11.36
C ARG A 417 -41.84 16.24 -11.08
N GLY A 418 -40.71 16.92 -11.06
CA GLY A 418 -40.60 18.35 -10.92
C GLY A 418 -39.96 19.03 -12.11
#